data_ffc28575bae2bf2e3cfc171d992dd7e2
#
_entry.id   ffc28575bae2bf2e3cfc171d992dd7e2
#
_cell.length_a   1.000
_cell.length_b   1.000
_cell.length_c   1.000
_cell.angle_alpha   90.00
_cell.angle_beta   90.00
_cell.angle_gamma   90.00
#
_symmetry.space_group_name_H-M   'P 1'
#
loop_
_entity.id
_entity.type
_entity.pdbx_description
1 polymer ?
#
loop_
_entity_poly.entity_id
_entity_poly.type
_entity_poly.pdbx_seq_one_letter_code
_entity_poly.pdbx_strand_id
1 'polypeptide(L)'
;MQTLTQGDWLMRSCLGVLATTTLWLAVFGAGSAHADVLRTGDDYGLLVGSAAAPVQLEIFCEPQCPHCAELESTYGDPIATGLASGRLAVTYRWLTFLDDKHHNDVSARVSNALFSAADPTTPAMAYQALVQDLYRHQSPDGPNNSDIAAMARESGVAAVVADRIAAGDYAVDAATLNEANGARLDEVNPADPGTPTVYDLKTNRVVDIQDPGWLDALSS
;
A
#
# COMPACT_ATOMS: atom_id res chain seq x y z
N MET A 1 -45.41 51.83 71.16
CA MET A 1 -46.73 52.08 70.55
C MET A 1 -46.77 51.17 69.32
N GLN A 2 -47.44 50.06 69.52
CA GLN A 2 -48.43 49.48 68.57
C GLN A 2 -47.92 49.16 67.23
N THR A 3 -48.16 48.02 66.66
CA THR A 3 -48.94 46.79 66.88
C THR A 3 -48.72 45.94 65.61
N LEU A 4 -48.52 44.61 65.77
CA LEU A 4 -49.15 43.49 65.07
C LEU A 4 -49.51 43.67 63.55
N THR A 5 -49.36 42.75 62.72
CA THR A 5 -49.94 41.41 62.62
C THR A 5 -49.29 40.57 61.47
N GLN A 6 -48.96 39.40 61.74
CA GLN A 6 -49.34 38.10 61.16
C GLN A 6 -49.88 38.08 59.75
N GLY A 7 -49.42 37.13 58.99
CA GLY A 7 -50.04 36.57 57.77
C GLY A 7 -49.22 35.50 57.09
N ASP A 8 -49.32 34.26 57.57
CA ASP A 8 -48.98 33.05 56.87
C ASP A 8 -49.55 33.05 55.45
N TRP A 9 -48.83 32.52 54.53
CA TRP A 9 -49.38 31.51 53.58
C TRP A 9 -48.26 30.80 52.86
N LEU A 10 -48.20 29.49 53.10
CA LEU A 10 -47.46 28.48 52.39
C LEU A 10 -47.86 28.49 50.92
N MET A 11 -46.90 28.57 50.02
CA MET A 11 -47.03 27.95 48.71
C MET A 11 -45.77 27.26 48.30
N ARG A 12 -45.85 25.94 48.40
CA ARG A 12 -44.91 24.99 47.83
C ARG A 12 -44.92 25.14 46.34
N SER A 13 -43.85 25.58 45.72
CA SER A 13 -43.64 25.43 44.30
C SER A 13 -42.48 24.47 44.07
N CYS A 14 -42.79 23.25 43.74
CA CYS A 14 -41.86 22.28 43.22
C CYS A 14 -41.35 22.78 41.88
N LEU A 15 -40.15 23.30 41.82
CA LEU A 15 -39.41 23.44 40.57
C LEU A 15 -38.73 22.10 40.29
N GLY A 16 -39.35 21.35 39.36
CA GLY A 16 -38.73 20.17 38.77
C GLY A 16 -37.51 20.59 37.95
N VAL A 17 -36.35 20.14 38.37
CA VAL A 17 -35.12 20.20 37.58
C VAL A 17 -35.25 19.14 36.49
N LEU A 18 -35.62 19.55 35.29
CA LEU A 18 -35.49 18.72 34.07
C LEU A 18 -34.01 18.64 33.74
N ALA A 19 -33.38 17.57 34.17
CA ALA A 19 -32.06 17.18 33.72
C ALA A 19 -32.17 16.72 32.28
N THR A 20 -31.90 17.60 31.32
CA THR A 20 -31.70 17.21 29.92
C THR A 20 -30.35 16.55 29.78
N THR A 21 -30.35 15.23 29.85
CA THR A 21 -29.20 14.42 29.42
C THR A 21 -29.03 14.55 27.93
N THR A 22 -28.16 15.45 27.49
CA THR A 22 -27.69 15.49 26.10
C THR A 22 -26.83 14.26 25.87
N LEU A 23 -27.40 13.27 25.22
CA LEU A 23 -26.68 12.09 24.73
C LEU A 23 -25.80 12.56 23.56
N TRP A 24 -24.50 12.75 23.83
CA TRP A 24 -23.53 12.95 22.78
C TRP A 24 -23.32 11.60 22.07
N LEU A 25 -24.02 11.41 20.96
CA LEU A 25 -23.65 10.38 19.98
C LEU A 25 -22.29 10.79 19.40
N ALA A 26 -21.21 10.20 19.94
CA ALA A 26 -19.94 10.20 19.26
C ALA A 26 -20.14 9.40 17.97
N VAL A 27 -20.38 10.10 16.88
CA VAL A 27 -20.22 9.54 15.55
C VAL A 27 -18.74 9.28 15.38
N PHE A 28 -18.29 8.07 15.75
CA PHE A 28 -17.04 7.55 15.26
C PHE A 28 -17.21 7.43 13.74
N GLY A 29 -16.84 8.48 13.04
CA GLY A 29 -16.59 8.38 11.62
C GLY A 29 -15.53 7.28 11.46
N ALA A 30 -15.92 6.13 10.95
CA ALA A 30 -14.99 5.22 10.35
C ALA A 30 -14.36 6.01 9.20
N GLY A 31 -13.26 6.72 9.50
CA GLY A 31 -12.39 7.24 8.48
C GLY A 31 -12.02 6.03 7.65
N SER A 32 -12.47 5.99 6.40
CA SER A 32 -11.91 5.07 5.42
C SER A 32 -10.41 5.31 5.49
N ALA A 33 -9.67 4.40 6.10
CA ALA A 33 -8.24 4.39 6.00
C ALA A 33 -7.98 4.23 4.49
N HIS A 34 -7.73 5.33 3.81
CA HIS A 34 -7.21 5.28 2.46
C HIS A 34 -5.91 4.51 2.59
N ALA A 35 -5.90 3.33 2.00
CA ALA A 35 -4.69 2.56 1.87
C ALA A 35 -3.84 3.33 0.86
N ASP A 36 -2.82 3.99 1.36
CA ASP A 36 -1.92 4.83 0.57
C ASP A 36 -0.72 4.01 0.10
N VAL A 37 0.03 4.57 -0.84
CA VAL A 37 1.34 4.05 -1.21
C VAL A 37 2.40 4.93 -0.55
N LEU A 38 3.21 4.34 0.31
CA LEU A 38 4.21 5.04 1.10
C LEU A 38 5.60 4.46 0.86
N ARG A 39 6.62 5.31 0.84
CA ARG A 39 8.00 4.83 0.90
C ARG A 39 8.31 4.30 2.30
N THR A 40 9.07 3.22 2.36
CA THR A 40 9.61 2.70 3.62
C THR A 40 10.64 3.63 4.23
N GLY A 41 10.98 3.43 5.51
CA GLY A 41 11.94 4.29 6.21
C GLY A 41 13.37 4.23 5.67
N ASP A 42 13.69 3.23 4.84
CA ASP A 42 14.95 3.11 4.11
C ASP A 42 14.89 3.71 2.69
N ASP A 43 13.74 4.23 2.28
CA ASP A 43 13.46 4.83 0.97
C ASP A 43 13.48 3.86 -0.23
N TYR A 44 13.70 2.55 -0.03
CA TYR A 44 13.86 1.58 -1.12
C TYR A 44 12.72 0.56 -1.22
N GLY A 45 11.77 0.56 -0.30
CA GLY A 45 10.53 -0.20 -0.38
C GLY A 45 9.31 0.71 -0.61
N LEU A 46 8.25 0.15 -1.17
CA LEU A 46 6.97 0.82 -1.38
C LEU A 46 5.87 0.03 -0.67
N LEU A 47 5.43 0.55 0.48
CA LEU A 47 4.32 -0.02 1.25
C LEU A 47 3.01 0.36 0.56
N VAL A 48 2.27 -0.64 0.12
CA VAL A 48 0.95 -0.54 -0.49
C VAL A 48 -0.07 -1.11 0.49
N GLY A 49 -1.05 -0.33 0.86
CA GLY A 49 -2.05 -0.72 1.84
C GLY A 49 -1.83 -0.11 3.22
N SER A 50 -2.54 -0.62 4.22
CA SER A 50 -2.48 -0.09 5.59
C SER A 50 -1.31 -0.67 6.37
N ALA A 51 -0.47 0.19 6.95
CA ALA A 51 0.58 -0.23 7.89
C ALA A 51 0.03 -0.96 9.13
N ALA A 52 -1.28 -0.88 9.39
CA ALA A 52 -1.96 -1.60 10.47
C ALA A 52 -2.62 -2.91 10.01
N ALA A 53 -2.43 -3.33 8.74
CA ALA A 53 -2.98 -4.58 8.23
C ALA A 53 -2.45 -5.78 9.04
N PRO A 54 -3.31 -6.77 9.36
CA PRO A 54 -2.89 -7.93 10.13
C PRO A 54 -1.90 -8.83 9.40
N VAL A 55 -1.92 -8.83 8.07
CA VAL A 55 -0.94 -9.53 7.21
C VAL A 55 -0.07 -8.48 6.53
N GLN A 56 1.23 -8.58 6.71
CA GLN A 56 2.20 -7.66 6.09
C GLN A 56 3.29 -8.48 5.41
N LEU A 57 3.43 -8.27 4.11
CA LEU A 57 4.39 -8.98 3.27
C LEU A 57 5.44 -8.03 2.72
N GLU A 58 6.68 -8.49 2.58
CA GLU A 58 7.63 -7.96 1.61
C GLU A 58 7.63 -8.85 0.38
N ILE A 59 7.48 -8.26 -0.80
CA ILE A 59 7.55 -8.96 -2.08
C ILE A 59 8.72 -8.39 -2.88
N PHE A 60 9.75 -9.22 -3.06
CA PHE A 60 10.92 -8.89 -3.86
C PHE A 60 10.65 -9.30 -5.29
N CYS A 61 10.59 -8.32 -6.16
CA CYS A 61 10.29 -8.51 -7.57
C CYS A 61 11.25 -7.76 -8.48
N GLU A 62 11.35 -8.27 -9.69
CA GLU A 62 12.15 -7.66 -10.75
C GLU A 62 11.25 -7.48 -11.99
N PRO A 63 11.17 -6.28 -12.58
CA PRO A 63 10.21 -5.99 -13.65
C PRO A 63 10.30 -6.88 -14.89
N GLN A 64 11.47 -7.42 -15.21
CA GLN A 64 11.66 -8.33 -16.35
C GLN A 64 11.59 -9.81 -15.97
N CYS A 65 11.40 -10.15 -14.67
CA CYS A 65 11.36 -11.52 -14.20
C CYS A 65 10.05 -12.21 -14.62
N PRO A 66 10.08 -13.31 -15.40
CA PRO A 66 8.86 -14.00 -15.81
C PRO A 66 8.12 -14.67 -14.66
N HIS A 67 8.84 -15.14 -13.63
CA HIS A 67 8.21 -15.72 -12.44
C HIS A 67 7.51 -14.68 -11.57
N CYS A 68 7.96 -13.40 -11.59
CA CYS A 68 7.23 -12.31 -10.96
C CYS A 68 5.93 -12.02 -11.74
N ALA A 69 5.97 -12.07 -13.07
CA ALA A 69 4.75 -11.95 -13.88
C ALA A 69 3.77 -13.11 -13.60
N GLU A 70 4.26 -14.32 -13.39
CA GLU A 70 3.45 -15.48 -13.01
C GLU A 70 2.81 -15.30 -11.63
N LEU A 71 3.57 -14.79 -10.63
CA LEU A 71 3.06 -14.44 -9.29
C LEU A 71 1.91 -13.44 -9.41
N GLU A 72 2.10 -12.32 -10.12
CA GLU A 72 1.07 -11.30 -10.29
C GLU A 72 -0.12 -11.78 -11.12
N SER A 73 0.12 -12.61 -12.13
CA SER A 73 -0.96 -13.22 -12.93
C SER A 73 -1.86 -14.15 -12.09
N THR A 74 -1.27 -14.85 -11.12
CA THR A 74 -1.98 -15.83 -10.28
C THR A 74 -2.59 -15.21 -9.04
N TYR A 75 -1.84 -14.33 -8.37
CA TYR A 75 -2.19 -13.82 -7.04
C TYR A 75 -2.47 -12.32 -7.01
N GLY A 76 -2.31 -11.59 -8.12
CA GLY A 76 -2.54 -10.15 -8.16
C GLY A 76 -3.95 -9.74 -7.75
N ASP A 77 -5.00 -10.43 -8.21
CA ASP A 77 -6.39 -10.17 -7.82
C ASP A 77 -6.67 -10.54 -6.34
N PRO A 78 -6.26 -11.73 -5.82
CA PRO A 78 -6.27 -12.01 -4.39
C PRO A 78 -5.53 -10.98 -3.54
N ILE A 79 -4.34 -10.53 -3.95
CA ILE A 79 -3.59 -9.46 -3.28
C ILE A 79 -4.41 -8.16 -3.27
N ALA A 80 -4.93 -7.74 -4.43
CA ALA A 80 -5.78 -6.56 -4.54
C ALA A 80 -7.01 -6.64 -3.60
N THR A 81 -7.65 -7.80 -3.51
CA THR A 81 -8.78 -8.03 -2.58
C THR A 81 -8.35 -7.89 -1.11
N GLY A 82 -7.17 -8.42 -0.76
CA GLY A 82 -6.58 -8.28 0.57
C GLY A 82 -6.27 -6.83 0.93
N LEU A 83 -5.68 -6.07 0.00
CA LEU A 83 -5.39 -4.63 0.12
C LEU A 83 -6.70 -3.83 0.30
N ALA A 84 -7.69 -4.05 -0.57
CA ALA A 84 -8.98 -3.35 -0.53
C ALA A 84 -9.75 -3.58 0.78
N SER A 85 -9.63 -4.78 1.35
CA SER A 85 -10.27 -5.12 2.62
C SER A 85 -9.49 -4.66 3.86
N GLY A 86 -8.29 -4.09 3.68
CA GLY A 86 -7.39 -3.71 4.78
C GLY A 86 -6.80 -4.89 5.57
N ARG A 87 -6.95 -6.11 5.07
CA ARG A 87 -6.39 -7.32 5.71
C ARG A 87 -4.94 -7.57 5.34
N LEU A 88 -4.51 -7.05 4.20
CA LEU A 88 -3.17 -7.22 3.66
C LEU A 88 -2.52 -5.85 3.42
N ALA A 89 -1.23 -5.77 3.68
CA ALA A 89 -0.34 -4.75 3.16
C ALA A 89 0.86 -5.42 2.51
N VAL A 90 1.32 -4.85 1.41
CA VAL A 90 2.48 -5.35 0.66
C VAL A 90 3.53 -4.26 0.58
N THR A 91 4.75 -4.57 1.00
CA THR A 91 5.93 -3.76 0.70
C THR A 91 6.60 -4.35 -0.53
N TYR A 92 6.47 -3.68 -1.67
CA TYR A 92 7.21 -4.06 -2.87
C TYR A 92 8.66 -3.60 -2.77
N ARG A 93 9.58 -4.54 -3.02
CA ARG A 93 11.03 -4.37 -3.10
C ARG A 93 11.49 -4.64 -4.53
N TRP A 94 11.59 -3.57 -5.32
CA TRP A 94 11.97 -3.69 -6.72
C TRP A 94 13.46 -3.87 -6.87
N LEU A 95 13.86 -4.82 -7.75
CA LEU A 95 15.23 -5.06 -8.15
C LEU A 95 15.40 -4.74 -9.66
N THR A 96 16.63 -4.53 -10.11
CA THR A 96 16.93 -4.15 -11.50
C THR A 96 18.09 -4.94 -12.11
N PHE A 97 18.48 -6.07 -11.51
CA PHE A 97 19.64 -6.84 -11.90
C PHE A 97 19.54 -7.48 -13.29
N LEU A 98 18.33 -7.62 -13.84
CA LEU A 98 18.15 -8.18 -15.20
C LEU A 98 18.53 -7.17 -16.29
N ASP A 99 18.58 -5.87 -16.00
CA ASP A 99 19.07 -4.87 -16.96
C ASP A 99 20.51 -5.17 -17.41
N ASP A 100 21.39 -5.49 -16.46
CA ASP A 100 22.79 -5.86 -16.78
C ASP A 100 22.85 -7.14 -17.62
N LYS A 101 22.02 -8.13 -17.27
CA LYS A 101 21.97 -9.41 -17.97
C LYS A 101 21.42 -9.29 -19.40
N HIS A 102 20.45 -8.40 -19.60
CA HIS A 102 19.79 -8.20 -20.87
C HIS A 102 20.39 -7.04 -21.69
N HIS A 103 21.34 -6.30 -21.10
CA HIS A 103 21.97 -5.12 -21.69
C HIS A 103 20.94 -4.03 -22.09
N ASN A 104 19.97 -3.76 -21.20
CA ASN A 104 18.92 -2.76 -21.38
C ASN A 104 18.74 -1.93 -20.12
N ASP A 105 17.67 -1.09 -20.04
CA ASP A 105 17.28 -0.25 -18.92
C ASP A 105 15.81 -0.44 -18.51
N VAL A 106 15.21 -1.54 -18.88
CA VAL A 106 13.77 -1.80 -18.71
C VAL A 106 13.38 -1.80 -17.24
N SER A 107 14.12 -2.54 -16.42
CA SER A 107 13.83 -2.65 -14.98
C SER A 107 14.05 -1.33 -14.26
N ALA A 108 15.11 -0.60 -14.60
CA ALA A 108 15.38 0.74 -14.07
C ALA A 108 14.23 1.71 -14.41
N ARG A 109 13.78 1.72 -15.68
CA ARG A 109 12.70 2.58 -16.16
C ARG A 109 11.37 2.26 -15.49
N VAL A 110 11.00 0.98 -15.40
CA VAL A 110 9.77 0.53 -14.73
C VAL A 110 9.81 0.82 -13.24
N SER A 111 10.93 0.54 -12.56
CA SER A 111 11.09 0.84 -11.13
C SER A 111 10.99 2.33 -10.85
N ASN A 112 11.63 3.18 -11.68
CA ASN A 112 11.53 4.64 -11.57
C ASN A 112 10.08 5.12 -11.70
N ALA A 113 9.31 4.55 -12.64
CA ALA A 113 7.89 4.88 -12.81
C ALA A 113 7.04 4.44 -11.61
N LEU A 114 7.29 3.25 -11.05
CA LEU A 114 6.62 2.75 -9.86
C LEU A 114 6.92 3.62 -8.63
N PHE A 115 8.17 4.09 -8.48
CA PHE A 115 8.54 5.06 -7.45
C PHE A 115 7.90 6.43 -7.66
N SER A 116 7.71 6.87 -8.91
CA SER A 116 6.95 8.08 -9.24
C SER A 116 5.47 7.93 -8.91
N ALA A 117 4.91 6.74 -9.15
CA ALA A 117 3.52 6.40 -8.82
C ALA A 117 3.26 6.30 -7.30
N ALA A 118 4.30 6.11 -6.48
CA ALA A 118 4.22 6.15 -5.02
C ALA A 118 4.07 7.61 -4.53
N ASP A 119 2.93 8.19 -4.82
CA ASP A 119 2.55 9.58 -4.56
C ASP A 119 1.31 9.59 -3.63
N PRO A 120 1.19 10.53 -2.69
CA PRO A 120 0.05 10.61 -1.76
C PRO A 120 -1.32 10.68 -2.44
N THR A 121 -1.37 11.01 -3.73
CA THR A 121 -2.61 11.03 -4.52
C THR A 121 -2.93 9.70 -5.19
N THR A 122 -2.04 8.69 -5.09
CA THR A 122 -2.23 7.37 -5.70
C THR A 122 -2.84 6.41 -4.68
N PRO A 123 -4.10 5.97 -4.88
CA PRO A 123 -4.68 4.93 -4.04
C PRO A 123 -3.92 3.60 -4.18
N ALA A 124 -3.83 2.82 -3.10
CA ALA A 124 -3.20 1.49 -3.12
C ALA A 124 -3.72 0.59 -4.24
N MET A 125 -5.04 0.64 -4.52
CA MET A 125 -5.65 -0.14 -5.58
C MET A 125 -5.21 0.30 -6.98
N ALA A 126 -5.00 1.60 -7.19
CA ALA A 126 -4.47 2.12 -8.45
C ALA A 126 -3.02 1.69 -8.67
N TYR A 127 -2.22 1.69 -7.60
CA TYR A 127 -0.85 1.21 -7.64
C TYR A 127 -0.79 -0.29 -7.97
N GLN A 128 -1.59 -1.12 -7.27
CA GLN A 128 -1.66 -2.56 -7.52
C GLN A 128 -2.13 -2.87 -8.95
N ALA A 129 -3.11 -2.14 -9.46
CA ALA A 129 -3.56 -2.29 -10.84
C ALA A 129 -2.45 -1.94 -11.85
N LEU A 130 -1.65 -0.91 -11.56
CA LEU A 130 -0.49 -0.57 -12.39
C LEU A 130 0.57 -1.68 -12.36
N VAL A 131 0.88 -2.24 -11.20
CA VAL A 131 1.82 -3.38 -11.08
C VAL A 131 1.35 -4.56 -11.94
N GLN A 132 0.09 -4.96 -11.83
CA GLN A 132 -0.49 -6.04 -12.63
C GLN A 132 -0.45 -5.73 -14.13
N ASP A 133 -0.70 -4.47 -14.51
CA ASP A 133 -0.71 -4.07 -15.92
C ASP A 133 0.70 -4.09 -16.53
N LEU A 134 1.69 -3.64 -15.79
CA LEU A 134 3.09 -3.70 -16.20
C LEU A 134 3.54 -5.15 -16.45
N TYR A 135 3.19 -6.09 -15.58
CA TYR A 135 3.53 -7.49 -15.77
C TYR A 135 2.74 -8.16 -16.92
N ARG A 136 1.49 -7.79 -17.15
CA ARG A 136 0.73 -8.25 -18.31
C ARG A 136 1.32 -7.83 -19.65
N HIS A 137 2.01 -6.69 -19.67
CA HIS A 137 2.66 -6.14 -20.87
C HIS A 137 4.18 -6.33 -20.84
N GLN A 138 4.68 -7.27 -20.01
CA GLN A 138 6.10 -7.61 -19.98
C GLN A 138 6.58 -8.07 -21.37
N SER A 139 7.67 -7.49 -21.83
CA SER A 139 8.28 -7.82 -23.12
C SER A 139 9.78 -7.55 -23.07
N PRO A 140 10.59 -8.12 -23.99
CA PRO A 140 12.03 -7.94 -23.98
C PRO A 140 12.51 -6.48 -24.06
N ASP A 141 11.79 -5.64 -24.80
CA ASP A 141 12.12 -4.21 -24.94
C ASP A 141 11.47 -3.36 -23.85
N GLY A 142 10.51 -3.94 -23.12
CA GLY A 142 9.71 -3.28 -22.09
C GLY A 142 8.86 -2.12 -22.63
N PRO A 143 7.95 -1.58 -21.80
CA PRO A 143 7.20 -0.39 -22.15
C PRO A 143 8.09 0.85 -22.04
N ASN A 144 7.93 1.82 -22.94
CA ASN A 144 8.54 3.14 -22.80
C ASN A 144 7.78 4.00 -21.78
N ASN A 145 8.34 5.17 -21.39
CA ASN A 145 7.72 6.05 -20.39
C ASN A 145 6.30 6.49 -20.75
N SER A 146 6.00 6.70 -22.04
CA SER A 146 4.66 7.08 -22.49
C SER A 146 3.67 5.93 -22.34
N ASP A 147 4.10 4.70 -22.62
CA ASP A 147 3.28 3.51 -22.44
C ASP A 147 3.01 3.26 -20.95
N ILE A 148 4.04 3.38 -20.09
CA ILE A 148 3.86 3.26 -18.61
C ILE A 148 2.91 4.36 -18.10
N ALA A 149 3.04 5.58 -18.60
CA ALA A 149 2.14 6.67 -18.20
C ALA A 149 0.68 6.43 -18.65
N ALA A 150 0.47 5.80 -19.80
CA ALA A 150 -0.87 5.39 -20.24
C ALA A 150 -1.45 4.32 -19.29
N MET A 151 -0.69 3.26 -19.00
CA MET A 151 -1.05 2.22 -18.02
C MET A 151 -1.37 2.83 -16.64
N ALA A 152 -0.55 3.78 -16.18
CA ALA A 152 -0.77 4.47 -14.91
C ALA A 152 -2.11 5.22 -14.88
N ARG A 153 -2.46 5.94 -15.96
CA ARG A 153 -3.77 6.63 -16.05
C ARG A 153 -4.93 5.63 -16.06
N GLU A 154 -4.82 4.55 -16.82
CA GLU A 154 -5.84 3.52 -16.91
C GLU A 154 -6.04 2.80 -15.58
N SER A 155 -4.97 2.64 -14.79
CA SER A 155 -5.00 2.10 -13.44
C SER A 155 -5.58 3.06 -12.39
N GLY A 156 -5.78 4.33 -12.71
CA GLY A 156 -6.34 5.33 -11.80
C GLY A 156 -5.30 6.18 -11.07
N VAL A 157 -4.04 6.17 -11.50
CA VAL A 157 -3.01 7.11 -11.03
C VAL A 157 -3.35 8.51 -11.54
N ALA A 158 -3.17 9.52 -10.69
CA ALA A 158 -3.50 10.90 -11.03
C ALA A 158 -2.73 11.38 -12.29
N ALA A 159 -3.40 12.14 -13.15
CA ALA A 159 -2.83 12.59 -14.42
C ALA A 159 -1.49 13.32 -14.25
N VAL A 160 -1.35 14.16 -13.22
CA VAL A 160 -0.11 14.89 -12.93
C VAL A 160 1.06 13.94 -12.60
N VAL A 161 0.78 12.80 -11.96
CA VAL A 161 1.78 11.77 -11.66
C VAL A 161 2.15 11.02 -12.94
N ALA A 162 1.15 10.64 -13.73
CA ALA A 162 1.37 10.00 -15.03
C ALA A 162 2.14 10.90 -16.01
N ASP A 163 1.95 12.23 -15.97
CA ASP A 163 2.72 13.17 -16.77
C ASP A 163 4.21 13.19 -16.36
N ARG A 164 4.52 13.11 -15.08
CA ARG A 164 5.90 12.94 -14.59
C ARG A 164 6.53 11.64 -15.06
N ILE A 165 5.76 10.53 -15.03
CA ILE A 165 6.21 9.25 -15.59
C ILE A 165 6.51 9.38 -17.08
N ALA A 166 5.62 10.01 -17.85
CA ALA A 166 5.82 10.22 -19.29
C ALA A 166 7.07 11.07 -19.59
N ALA A 167 7.35 12.05 -18.74
CA ALA A 167 8.55 12.89 -18.84
C ALA A 167 9.84 12.15 -18.47
N GLY A 168 9.74 11.00 -17.80
CA GLY A 168 10.89 10.28 -17.26
C GLY A 168 11.51 10.97 -16.06
N ASP A 169 10.71 11.69 -15.27
CA ASP A 169 11.19 12.39 -14.08
C ASP A 169 11.85 11.38 -13.13
N TYR A 170 12.99 11.80 -12.59
CA TYR A 170 13.79 10.97 -11.69
C TYR A 170 13.11 10.81 -10.33
N ALA A 171 12.87 9.58 -9.92
CA ALA A 171 12.24 9.26 -8.65
C ALA A 171 13.12 8.39 -7.74
N VAL A 172 13.98 7.54 -8.32
CA VAL A 172 14.89 6.66 -7.57
C VAL A 172 16.14 6.33 -8.40
N ASP A 173 17.29 6.20 -7.74
CA ASP A 173 18.49 5.66 -8.35
C ASP A 173 18.41 4.14 -8.44
N ALA A 174 18.38 3.61 -9.66
CA ALA A 174 18.16 2.19 -9.92
C ALA A 174 19.31 1.31 -9.36
N ALA A 175 20.56 1.79 -9.42
CA ALA A 175 21.72 1.04 -8.92
C ALA A 175 21.68 0.93 -7.40
N THR A 176 21.45 2.05 -6.72
CA THR A 176 21.29 2.08 -5.25
C THR A 176 20.07 1.29 -4.78
N LEU A 177 18.96 1.39 -5.53
CA LEU A 177 17.76 0.60 -5.27
C LEU A 177 18.05 -0.91 -5.33
N ASN A 178 18.73 -1.33 -6.40
CA ASN A 178 19.10 -2.74 -6.60
C ASN A 178 20.05 -3.24 -5.51
N GLU A 179 21.05 -2.45 -5.12
CA GLU A 179 21.98 -2.78 -4.04
C GLU A 179 21.26 -2.93 -2.70
N ALA A 180 20.43 -1.94 -2.32
CA ALA A 180 19.73 -1.94 -1.04
C ALA A 180 18.71 -3.09 -0.95
N ASN A 181 17.90 -3.29 -1.97
CA ASN A 181 16.91 -4.36 -1.99
C ASN A 181 17.54 -5.75 -2.17
N GLY A 182 18.66 -5.85 -2.89
CA GLY A 182 19.45 -7.08 -2.99
C GLY A 182 20.03 -7.48 -1.62
N ALA A 183 20.64 -6.55 -0.91
CA ALA A 183 21.14 -6.80 0.45
C ALA A 183 20.01 -7.23 1.41
N ARG A 184 18.83 -6.61 1.29
CA ARG A 184 17.67 -7.02 2.09
C ARG A 184 17.16 -8.40 1.70
N LEU A 185 17.16 -8.75 0.41
CA LEU A 185 16.78 -10.08 -0.08
C LEU A 185 17.75 -11.15 0.44
N ASP A 186 19.05 -10.89 0.38
CA ASP A 186 20.08 -11.78 0.93
C ASP A 186 19.91 -12.00 2.45
N GLU A 187 19.50 -10.98 3.19
CA GLU A 187 19.20 -11.07 4.62
C GLU A 187 18.01 -12.00 4.91
N VAL A 188 16.90 -11.83 4.18
CA VAL A 188 15.65 -12.56 4.47
C VAL A 188 15.59 -13.94 3.81
N ASN A 189 16.29 -14.15 2.71
CA ASN A 189 16.33 -15.41 1.97
C ASN A 189 17.77 -15.82 1.60
N PRO A 190 18.66 -16.00 2.57
CA PRO A 190 20.09 -16.27 2.29
C PRO A 190 20.34 -17.61 1.60
N ALA A 191 19.37 -18.53 1.60
CA ALA A 191 19.51 -19.84 0.98
C ALA A 191 19.28 -19.80 -0.53
N ASP A 192 18.37 -18.92 -0.99
CA ASP A 192 17.98 -18.80 -2.41
C ASP A 192 17.48 -17.36 -2.70
N PRO A 193 18.39 -16.36 -2.76
CA PRO A 193 18.03 -14.95 -2.90
C PRO A 193 17.59 -14.62 -4.34
N GLY A 194 16.43 -15.14 -4.75
CA GLY A 194 15.86 -14.97 -6.08
C GLY A 194 14.54 -14.18 -6.08
N THR A 195 14.07 -13.84 -7.29
CA THR A 195 12.76 -13.22 -7.50
C THR A 195 11.81 -14.15 -8.25
N PRO A 196 10.52 -14.19 -7.86
CA PRO A 196 9.95 -13.50 -6.70
C PRO A 196 10.31 -14.18 -5.38
N THR A 197 10.55 -13.40 -4.33
CA THR A 197 10.54 -13.87 -2.94
C THR A 197 9.44 -13.16 -2.20
N VAL A 198 8.59 -13.89 -1.48
CA VAL A 198 7.57 -13.35 -0.59
C VAL A 198 7.99 -13.65 0.86
N TYR A 199 8.05 -12.60 1.67
CA TYR A 199 8.48 -12.69 3.06
C TYR A 199 7.39 -12.16 3.98
N ASP A 200 6.97 -12.97 4.96
CA ASP A 200 5.99 -12.58 5.97
C ASP A 200 6.70 -11.85 7.12
N LEU A 201 6.41 -10.56 7.25
CA LEU A 201 6.99 -9.70 8.29
C LEU A 201 6.54 -10.06 9.71
N LYS A 202 5.39 -10.74 9.86
CA LYS A 202 4.87 -11.15 11.17
C LYS A 202 5.58 -12.37 11.71
N THR A 203 5.83 -13.35 10.86
CA THR A 203 6.49 -14.61 11.25
C THR A 203 8.00 -14.58 11.01
N ASN A 204 8.50 -13.57 10.28
CA ASN A 204 9.88 -13.46 9.83
C ASN A 204 10.32 -14.70 9.03
N ARG A 205 9.51 -15.09 8.04
CA ARG A 205 9.77 -16.27 7.20
C ARG A 205 9.49 -15.99 5.73
N VAL A 206 10.28 -16.63 4.88
CA VAL A 206 9.97 -16.77 3.47
C VAL A 206 8.73 -17.65 3.34
N VAL A 207 7.78 -17.19 2.54
CA VAL A 207 6.54 -17.90 2.24
C VAL A 207 6.79 -18.89 1.10
N ASP A 208 6.34 -20.11 1.24
CA ASP A 208 6.35 -21.09 0.15
C ASP A 208 5.23 -20.79 -0.86
N ILE A 209 5.57 -19.99 -1.87
CA ILE A 209 4.63 -19.57 -2.92
C ILE A 209 4.29 -20.69 -3.92
N GLN A 210 4.92 -21.87 -3.81
CA GLN A 210 4.57 -23.06 -4.59
C GLN A 210 3.33 -23.78 -4.02
N ASP A 211 3.00 -23.54 -2.74
CA ASP A 211 1.72 -23.97 -2.17
C ASP A 211 0.61 -23.05 -2.69
N PRO A 212 -0.36 -23.53 -3.49
CA PRO A 212 -1.40 -22.67 -4.05
C PRO A 212 -2.31 -22.01 -3.00
N GLY A 213 -2.30 -22.50 -1.76
CA GLY A 213 -3.07 -21.97 -0.64
C GLY A 213 -2.33 -20.95 0.25
N TRP A 214 -1.09 -20.57 -0.09
CA TRP A 214 -0.23 -19.77 0.78
C TRP A 214 -0.88 -18.45 1.25
N LEU A 215 -1.56 -17.74 0.36
CA LEU A 215 -2.13 -16.42 0.67
C LEU A 215 -3.35 -16.54 1.60
N ASP A 216 -4.18 -17.56 1.40
CA ASP A 216 -5.32 -17.86 2.27
C ASP A 216 -4.86 -18.29 3.67
N ALA A 217 -3.78 -19.08 3.74
CA ALA A 217 -3.21 -19.54 5.01
C ALA A 217 -2.68 -18.39 5.88
N LEU A 218 -2.19 -17.29 5.28
CA LEU A 218 -1.74 -16.10 6.02
C LEU A 218 -2.92 -15.26 6.57
N SER A 219 -4.10 -15.42 5.99
CA SER A 219 -5.29 -14.63 6.31
C SER A 219 -6.23 -15.30 7.33
N SER A 220 -5.87 -16.52 7.80
CA SER A 220 -6.66 -17.35 8.73
C SER A 220 -6.17 -17.27 10.23
#